data_b49d38e2b5632a88b72c8e6dc0642b05
#
_entry.id   b49d38e2b5632a88b72c8e6dc0642b05
#
_cell.length_a   1.000
_cell.length_b   1.000
_cell.length_c   1.000
_cell.angle_alpha   90.00
_cell.angle_beta   90.00
_cell.angle_gamma   90.00
#
_symmetry.space_group_name_H-M   'P 1'
#
loop_
_entity.id
_entity.type
_entity.pdbx_description
1 polymer ?
#
loop_
_entity_poly.entity_id
_entity_poly.type
_entity_poly.pdbx_seq_one_letter_code
_entity_poly.pdbx_strand_id
1 'polypeptide(L)'
;MASIRILKKDINRLAFELLQECFAYRHYSSELSEDKFDDVIRKVVLLRNDLILRANHPEADADSPTLKEHYKQVQIDLIKLVEVVDELKK
;
A
#
# COMPACT_ATOMS: atom_id res chain seq x y z
N MET A 1 -18.31 5.33 -13.91
CA MET A 1 -17.61 6.19 -12.99
C MET A 1 -16.12 5.87 -12.93
N ALA A 2 -15.33 6.90 -12.83
CA ALA A 2 -13.88 6.78 -12.90
C ALA A 2 -13.23 6.30 -11.62
N SER A 3 -13.98 6.01 -10.57
CA SER A 3 -13.46 5.79 -9.23
C SER A 3 -12.52 4.59 -9.10
N ILE A 4 -12.81 3.47 -9.77
CA ILE A 4 -11.94 2.29 -9.69
C ILE A 4 -10.58 2.58 -10.32
N ARG A 5 -10.59 3.19 -11.50
CA ARG A 5 -9.35 3.51 -12.22
C ARG A 5 -8.49 4.48 -11.42
N ILE A 6 -9.13 5.52 -10.87
CA ILE A 6 -8.42 6.52 -10.07
C ILE A 6 -7.86 5.88 -8.81
N LEU A 7 -8.64 5.05 -8.14
CA LEU A 7 -8.21 4.38 -6.92
C LEU A 7 -6.99 3.49 -7.17
N LYS A 8 -7.02 2.69 -8.24
CA LYS A 8 -5.91 1.83 -8.60
C LYS A 8 -4.66 2.63 -8.93
N LYS A 9 -4.84 3.75 -9.62
CA LYS A 9 -3.74 4.64 -9.96
C LYS A 9 -3.12 5.24 -8.70
N ASP A 10 -3.95 5.64 -7.74
CA ASP A 10 -3.48 6.20 -6.48
C ASP A 10 -2.74 5.15 -5.65
N ILE A 11 -3.24 3.91 -5.60
CA ILE A 11 -2.57 2.82 -4.90
C ILE A 11 -1.19 2.58 -5.49
N ASN A 12 -1.10 2.49 -6.82
CA ASN A 12 0.18 2.24 -7.49
C ASN A 12 1.15 3.40 -7.30
N ARG A 13 0.65 4.63 -7.37
CA ARG A 13 1.50 5.81 -7.19
C ARG A 13 2.08 5.85 -5.79
N LEU A 14 1.24 5.68 -4.78
CA LEU A 14 1.70 5.75 -3.39
C LEU A 14 2.68 4.61 -3.10
N ALA A 15 2.37 3.39 -3.54
CA ALA A 15 3.27 2.26 -3.33
C ALA A 15 4.62 2.52 -3.97
N PHE A 16 4.63 3.04 -5.20
CA PHE A 16 5.87 3.34 -5.90
C PHE A 16 6.68 4.42 -5.18
N GLU A 17 6.02 5.50 -4.75
CA GLU A 17 6.69 6.59 -4.03
C GLU A 17 7.28 6.08 -2.71
N LEU A 18 6.55 5.22 -2.00
CA LEU A 18 7.02 4.67 -0.75
C LEU A 18 8.20 3.72 -0.95
N LEU A 19 8.18 2.93 -2.02
CA LEU A 19 9.31 2.06 -2.35
C LEU A 19 10.55 2.89 -2.67
N GLN A 20 10.39 3.99 -3.41
CA GLN A 20 11.51 4.89 -3.68
C GLN A 20 12.06 5.49 -2.38
N GLU A 21 11.19 5.85 -1.47
CA GLU A 21 11.61 6.36 -0.16
C GLU A 21 12.39 5.31 0.62
N CYS A 22 11.97 4.05 0.57
CA CYS A 22 12.70 2.97 1.21
C CYS A 22 14.11 2.82 0.65
N PHE A 23 14.24 2.84 -0.69
CA PHE A 23 15.54 2.73 -1.32
C PHE A 23 16.45 3.93 -0.99
N ALA A 24 15.87 5.13 -0.95
CA ALA A 24 16.63 6.31 -0.56
C ALA A 24 17.10 6.19 0.89
N TYR A 25 16.25 5.75 1.77
CA TYR A 25 16.61 5.56 3.17
C TYR A 25 17.74 4.54 3.31
N ARG A 26 17.66 3.43 2.59
CA ARG A 26 18.71 2.42 2.60
C ARG A 26 20.05 3.01 2.14
N HIS A 27 20.00 3.87 1.14
CA HIS A 27 21.22 4.50 0.60
C HIS A 27 21.91 5.37 1.63
N TYR A 28 21.14 6.08 2.47
CA TYR A 28 21.66 7.03 3.44
C TYR A 28 21.89 6.43 4.82
N SER A 29 21.35 5.25 5.10
CA SER A 29 21.46 4.63 6.42
C SER A 29 22.31 3.38 6.35
N SER A 30 23.55 3.48 6.82
CA SER A 30 24.49 2.36 6.82
C SER A 30 24.17 1.32 7.90
N GLU A 31 23.35 1.68 8.87
CA GLU A 31 23.00 0.80 9.98
C GLU A 31 21.74 -0.01 9.75
N LEU A 32 21.09 0.21 8.63
CA LEU A 32 19.85 -0.50 8.32
C LEU A 32 20.14 -1.97 8.01
N SER A 33 19.47 -2.87 8.71
CA SER A 33 19.55 -4.30 8.46
C SER A 33 18.92 -4.64 7.10
N GLU A 34 19.60 -5.47 6.32
CA GLU A 34 19.05 -5.97 5.05
C GLU A 34 17.79 -6.77 5.27
N ASP A 35 17.74 -7.56 6.33
CA ASP A 35 16.55 -8.36 6.65
C ASP A 35 15.35 -7.47 6.93
N LYS A 36 15.55 -6.40 7.67
CA LYS A 36 14.48 -5.44 7.97
C LYS A 36 14.02 -4.72 6.70
N PHE A 37 14.98 -4.31 5.86
CA PHE A 37 14.66 -3.65 4.61
C PHE A 37 13.84 -4.57 3.70
N ASP A 38 14.30 -5.82 3.51
CA ASP A 38 13.61 -6.78 2.67
C ASP A 38 12.21 -7.08 3.19
N ASP A 39 12.05 -7.17 4.51
CA ASP A 39 10.76 -7.42 5.14
C ASP A 39 9.77 -6.29 4.85
N VAL A 40 10.22 -5.03 5.00
CA VAL A 40 9.37 -3.88 4.74
C VAL A 40 8.97 -3.81 3.26
N ILE A 41 9.94 -4.03 2.35
CA ILE A 41 9.64 -4.04 0.91
C ILE A 41 8.60 -5.11 0.59
N ARG A 42 8.75 -6.30 1.15
CA ARG A 42 7.80 -7.39 0.93
C ARG A 42 6.41 -7.01 1.42
N LYS A 43 6.32 -6.40 2.61
CA LYS A 43 5.04 -5.98 3.18
C LYS A 43 4.36 -4.94 2.30
N VAL A 44 5.11 -3.98 1.77
CA VAL A 44 4.56 -2.95 0.88
C VAL A 44 3.99 -3.60 -0.37
N VAL A 45 4.74 -4.51 -1.00
CA VAL A 45 4.29 -5.17 -2.23
C VAL A 45 3.05 -6.02 -1.97
N LEU A 46 3.04 -6.80 -0.89
CA LEU A 46 1.89 -7.65 -0.56
C LEU A 46 0.65 -6.82 -0.25
N LEU A 47 0.80 -5.74 0.50
CA LEU A 47 -0.32 -4.88 0.82
C LEU A 47 -0.84 -4.15 -0.42
N ARG A 48 0.06 -3.67 -1.28
CA ARG A 48 -0.33 -3.07 -2.56
C ARG A 48 -1.14 -4.07 -3.39
N ASN A 49 -0.67 -5.31 -3.48
CA ASN A 49 -1.37 -6.34 -4.25
C ASN A 49 -2.75 -6.63 -3.69
N ASP A 50 -2.88 -6.68 -2.37
CA ASP A 50 -4.16 -6.87 -1.70
C ASP A 50 -5.13 -5.71 -2.00
N LEU A 51 -4.63 -4.48 -1.92
CA LEU A 51 -5.46 -3.31 -2.19
C LEU A 51 -5.93 -3.26 -3.63
N ILE A 52 -5.07 -3.61 -4.59
CA ILE A 52 -5.44 -3.67 -6.00
C ILE A 52 -6.50 -4.75 -6.23
N LEU A 53 -6.30 -5.91 -5.62
CA LEU A 53 -7.27 -7.01 -5.74
C LEU A 53 -8.64 -6.58 -5.21
N ARG A 54 -8.66 -5.94 -4.06
CA ARG A 54 -9.91 -5.46 -3.46
C ARG A 54 -10.58 -4.38 -4.32
N ALA A 55 -9.79 -3.49 -4.92
CA ALA A 55 -10.33 -2.46 -5.81
C ALA A 55 -10.96 -3.07 -7.05
N ASN A 56 -10.40 -4.19 -7.55
CA ASN A 56 -10.93 -4.87 -8.74
C ASN A 56 -12.16 -5.73 -8.46
N HIS A 57 -12.32 -6.19 -7.21
CA HIS A 57 -13.36 -7.16 -6.86
C HIS A 57 -14.18 -6.71 -5.66
N PRO A 58 -14.96 -5.63 -5.82
CA PRO A 58 -15.80 -5.15 -4.72
C PRO A 58 -16.85 -6.17 -4.28
N GLU A 59 -17.26 -7.04 -5.18
CA GLU A 59 -18.25 -8.07 -4.88
C GLU A 59 -17.72 -9.16 -3.94
N ALA A 60 -16.41 -9.25 -3.79
CA ALA A 60 -15.79 -10.23 -2.88
C ALA A 60 -15.87 -9.79 -1.42
N ASP A 61 -16.21 -8.52 -1.18
CA ASP A 61 -16.32 -7.98 0.17
C ASP A 61 -17.78 -8.03 0.61
N ALA A 62 -18.18 -9.19 1.11
CA ALA A 62 -19.57 -9.46 1.47
C ALA A 62 -20.09 -8.60 2.62
N ASP A 63 -19.17 -8.05 3.43
CA ASP A 63 -19.55 -7.24 4.58
C ASP A 63 -19.77 -5.77 4.22
N SER A 64 -19.45 -5.38 2.99
CA SER A 64 -19.58 -4.00 2.54
C SER A 64 -21.00 -3.77 1.98
N PRO A 65 -21.82 -2.95 2.62
CA PRO A 65 -23.19 -2.77 2.19
C PRO A 65 -23.32 -1.98 0.89
N THR A 66 -22.33 -1.19 0.52
CA THR A 66 -22.36 -0.42 -0.73
C THR A 66 -20.98 -0.38 -1.37
N LEU A 67 -21.00 -0.17 -2.69
CA LEU A 67 -19.78 -0.02 -3.45
C LEU A 67 -18.97 1.20 -2.97
N LYS A 68 -19.66 2.27 -2.63
CA LYS A 68 -19.03 3.48 -2.13
C LYS A 68 -18.27 3.23 -0.83
N GLU A 69 -18.87 2.48 0.08
CA GLU A 69 -18.24 2.15 1.36
C GLU A 69 -17.05 1.22 1.17
N HIS A 70 -17.16 0.30 0.23
CA HIS A 70 -16.06 -0.59 -0.11
C HIS A 70 -14.83 0.22 -0.56
N TYR A 71 -15.03 1.15 -1.48
CA TYR A 71 -13.92 1.97 -1.98
C TYR A 71 -13.36 2.90 -0.90
N LYS A 72 -14.24 3.40 -0.04
CA LYS A 72 -13.80 4.22 1.08
C LYS A 72 -12.91 3.42 2.02
N GLN A 73 -13.27 2.16 2.29
CA GLN A 73 -12.47 1.29 3.13
C GLN A 73 -11.10 1.02 2.52
N VAL A 74 -11.05 0.80 1.21
CA VAL A 74 -9.78 0.61 0.51
C VAL A 74 -8.90 1.85 0.64
N GLN A 75 -9.49 3.05 0.52
CA GLN A 75 -8.75 4.30 0.68
C GLN A 75 -8.21 4.46 2.10
N ILE A 76 -9.01 4.08 3.10
CA ILE A 76 -8.55 4.10 4.50
C ILE A 76 -7.39 3.14 4.68
N ASP A 77 -7.50 1.95 4.14
CA ASP A 77 -6.47 0.93 4.28
C ASP A 77 -5.19 1.28 3.51
N LEU A 78 -5.29 2.18 2.54
CA LEU A 78 -4.13 2.66 1.80
C LEU A 78 -3.12 3.33 2.74
N ILE A 79 -3.59 3.95 3.81
CA ILE A 79 -2.72 4.59 4.80
C ILE A 79 -1.81 3.57 5.49
N LYS A 80 -2.22 2.31 5.53
CA LYS A 80 -1.39 1.25 6.12
C LYS A 80 -0.06 1.08 5.40
N LEU A 81 0.00 1.43 4.11
CA LEU A 81 1.27 1.41 3.39
C LEU A 81 2.27 2.38 4.01
N VAL A 82 1.81 3.58 4.36
CA VAL A 82 2.67 4.58 5.00
C VAL A 82 3.16 4.06 6.36
N GLU A 83 2.28 3.43 7.12
CA GLU A 83 2.64 2.89 8.43
C GLU A 83 3.70 1.79 8.32
N VAL A 84 3.60 0.93 7.31
CA VAL A 84 4.59 -0.13 7.08
C VAL A 84 5.96 0.48 6.78
N VAL A 85 6.00 1.51 5.96
CA VAL A 85 7.26 2.18 5.61
C VAL A 85 7.84 2.91 6.81
N ASP A 86 7.00 3.49 7.66
CA ASP A 86 7.46 4.16 8.86
C ASP A 86 8.20 3.20 9.81
N GLU A 87 7.86 1.91 9.79
CA GLU A 87 8.57 0.91 10.59
C GLU A 87 10.04 0.84 10.22
N LEU A 88 10.38 1.11 8.96
CA LEU A 88 11.76 1.09 8.49
C LEU A 88 12.62 2.13 9.19
N LYS A 89 12.00 3.24 9.56
CA LYS A 89 12.70 4.39 10.13
C LYS A 89 12.79 4.36 11.67
N LYS A 90 12.21 3.36 12.28
CA LYS A 90 12.23 3.22 13.75
C LYS A 90 13.46 2.49 14.27
#